data_da49f0f7fd8dfc07aa0bbb872f2f35f5
#
_entry.id   da49f0f7fd8dfc07aa0bbb872f2f35f5
#
_cell.length_a   1.000
_cell.length_b   1.000
_cell.length_c   1.000
_cell.angle_alpha   90.00
_cell.angle_beta   90.00
_cell.angle_gamma   90.00
#
_symmetry.space_group_name_H-M   'P 1'
#
loop_
_entity.id
_entity.type
_entity.pdbx_description
1 polymer ?
#
loop_
_entity_poly.entity_id
_entity_poly.type
_entity_poly.pdbx_seq_one_letter_code
_entity_poly.pdbx_strand_id
1 'polypeptide(L)'
;GALLHDIGKAVYRANQGTDAHSKRGAAFIEPYFSDMGLKQSITHCLKYHHGKELSAAQLKNNDYAYIVYEADNIAAAVDRRDLDEGESTVTQKFDKDLPLQSIFRVFGGNTSNKPLQYYLRGIDVSDHFNYPESDKTIRASSDKYKALYDVLVQNFQQQSIDKMSVNELLRIYEDTVSYMPSSTATDQANDISLYMHSKITAAVAHSMVHYFEEQEITDYKEYC
;
A
#
# COMPACT_ATOMS: atom_id res chain seq x y z
N GLY A 1 -2.03 -9.76 6.81
CA GLY A 1 -2.60 -8.43 7.11
C GLY A 1 -1.72 -7.32 6.58
N ALA A 2 -0.51 -7.18 7.11
CA ALA A 2 0.40 -6.06 6.78
C ALA A 2 0.69 -5.88 5.28
N LEU A 3 0.91 -6.95 4.52
CA LEU A 3 1.13 -6.84 3.07
C LEU A 3 -0.07 -6.25 2.32
N LEU A 4 -1.28 -6.49 2.79
CA LEU A 4 -2.52 -6.05 2.13
C LEU A 4 -3.17 -4.82 2.76
N HIS A 5 -2.57 -4.23 3.83
CA HIS A 5 -3.22 -3.18 4.61
C HIS A 5 -3.72 -2.02 3.76
N ASP A 6 -2.97 -1.66 2.75
CA ASP A 6 -3.20 -0.53 1.85
C ASP A 6 -3.80 -0.91 0.47
N ILE A 7 -4.21 -2.18 0.26
CA ILE A 7 -4.82 -2.62 -1.02
C ILE A 7 -6.06 -1.77 -1.39
N GLY A 8 -6.73 -1.23 -0.39
CA GLY A 8 -7.85 -0.33 -0.57
C GLY A 8 -7.53 0.97 -1.31
N LYS A 9 -6.26 1.37 -1.40
CA LYS A 9 -5.83 2.50 -2.25
C LYS A 9 -6.04 2.18 -3.73
N ALA A 10 -5.73 0.95 -4.16
CA ALA A 10 -6.02 0.50 -5.52
C ALA A 10 -7.53 0.49 -5.80
N VAL A 11 -8.33 -0.03 -4.86
CA VAL A 11 -9.80 -0.04 -4.94
C VAL A 11 -10.36 1.38 -5.01
N TYR A 12 -9.87 2.29 -4.16
CA TYR A 12 -10.27 3.70 -4.13
C TYR A 12 -9.98 4.41 -5.46
N ARG A 13 -8.75 4.26 -5.97
CA ARG A 13 -8.32 4.94 -7.21
C ARG A 13 -9.01 4.39 -8.45
N ALA A 14 -9.45 3.12 -8.41
CA ALA A 14 -10.31 2.52 -9.42
C ALA A 14 -11.80 2.97 -9.33
N ASN A 15 -12.12 3.96 -8.47
CA ASN A 15 -13.47 4.46 -8.20
C ASN A 15 -14.45 3.38 -7.74
N GLN A 16 -13.99 2.36 -7.02
CA GLN A 16 -14.84 1.32 -6.44
C GLN A 16 -15.23 1.68 -5.00
N GLY A 17 -16.52 1.98 -4.78
CA GLY A 17 -17.08 2.33 -3.47
C GLY A 17 -16.85 3.80 -3.06
N THR A 18 -17.33 4.19 -1.88
CA THR A 18 -17.34 5.57 -1.36
C THR A 18 -16.61 5.75 -0.04
N ASP A 19 -16.30 4.66 0.69
CA ASP A 19 -15.66 4.68 1.99
C ASP A 19 -14.16 5.02 1.93
N ALA A 20 -13.54 5.25 3.08
CA ALA A 20 -12.09 5.36 3.22
C ALA A 20 -11.38 4.09 2.72
N HIS A 21 -10.14 4.22 2.22
CA HIS A 21 -9.42 3.09 1.62
C HIS A 21 -9.23 1.91 2.59
N SER A 22 -9.06 2.15 3.89
CA SER A 22 -8.94 1.11 4.91
C SER A 22 -10.18 0.19 4.94
N LYS A 23 -11.38 0.79 4.96
CA LYS A 23 -12.65 0.05 4.93
C LYS A 23 -12.88 -0.64 3.58
N ARG A 24 -12.54 0.04 2.48
CA ARG A 24 -12.66 -0.53 1.13
C ARG A 24 -11.75 -1.74 0.95
N GLY A 25 -10.51 -1.65 1.42
CA GLY A 25 -9.55 -2.76 1.38
C GLY A 25 -10.08 -3.97 2.13
N ALA A 26 -10.58 -3.78 3.35
CA ALA A 26 -11.18 -4.85 4.13
C ALA A 26 -12.40 -5.47 3.43
N ALA A 27 -13.34 -4.65 2.95
CA ALA A 27 -14.52 -5.13 2.23
C ALA A 27 -14.17 -5.83 0.90
N PHE A 28 -13.11 -5.37 0.22
CA PHE A 28 -12.65 -5.97 -1.02
C PHE A 28 -12.11 -7.38 -0.83
N ILE A 29 -11.27 -7.63 0.20
CA ILE A 29 -10.66 -8.93 0.40
C ILE A 29 -11.56 -9.94 1.12
N GLU A 30 -12.53 -9.47 1.88
CA GLU A 30 -13.39 -10.31 2.74
C GLU A 30 -14.05 -11.50 2.03
N PRO A 31 -14.57 -11.36 0.79
CA PRO A 31 -15.19 -12.48 0.05
C PRO A 31 -14.20 -13.59 -0.37
N TYR A 32 -12.90 -13.31 -0.36
CA TYR A 32 -11.86 -14.21 -0.86
C TYR A 32 -11.19 -15.05 0.24
N PHE A 33 -11.80 -15.12 1.44
CA PHE A 33 -11.35 -15.98 2.53
C PHE A 33 -12.34 -17.11 2.78
N SER A 34 -11.82 -18.32 2.99
CA SER A 34 -12.57 -19.49 3.44
C SER A 34 -12.47 -19.70 4.95
N ASP A 35 -11.35 -19.33 5.58
CA ASP A 35 -11.15 -19.39 7.04
C ASP A 35 -11.67 -18.11 7.70
N MET A 36 -12.67 -18.27 8.58
CA MET A 36 -13.35 -17.14 9.24
C MET A 36 -12.48 -16.44 10.29
N GLY A 37 -11.60 -17.18 11.00
CA GLY A 37 -10.71 -16.61 12.02
C GLY A 37 -9.62 -15.78 11.38
N LEU A 38 -8.97 -16.32 10.34
CA LEU A 38 -7.95 -15.64 9.58
C LEU A 38 -8.54 -14.41 8.84
N LYS A 39 -9.73 -14.54 8.28
CA LYS A 39 -10.48 -13.42 7.67
C LYS A 39 -10.63 -12.27 8.64
N GLN A 40 -11.13 -12.53 9.85
CA GLN A 40 -11.33 -11.50 10.87
C GLN A 40 -10.02 -10.81 11.23
N SER A 41 -8.97 -11.56 11.53
CA SER A 41 -7.65 -11.01 11.86
C SER A 41 -7.10 -10.11 10.76
N ILE A 42 -7.17 -10.56 9.50
CA ILE A 42 -6.63 -9.80 8.37
C ILE A 42 -7.49 -8.57 8.10
N THR A 43 -8.82 -8.67 8.13
CA THR A 43 -9.71 -7.51 7.92
C THR A 43 -9.55 -6.47 9.03
N HIS A 44 -9.27 -6.86 10.29
CA HIS A 44 -8.90 -5.92 11.35
C HIS A 44 -7.61 -5.14 11.00
N CYS A 45 -6.56 -5.84 10.54
CA CYS A 45 -5.33 -5.19 10.10
C CYS A 45 -5.60 -4.13 9.01
N LEU A 46 -6.46 -4.43 8.02
CA LEU A 46 -6.77 -3.47 6.96
C LEU A 46 -7.65 -2.32 7.44
N LYS A 47 -8.64 -2.63 8.28
CA LYS A 47 -9.67 -1.67 8.69
C LYS A 47 -9.15 -0.66 9.71
N TYR A 48 -8.19 -1.08 10.54
CA TYR A 48 -7.76 -0.33 11.72
C TYR A 48 -6.27 0.04 11.70
N HIS A 49 -5.61 0.06 10.54
CA HIS A 49 -4.20 0.47 10.43
C HIS A 49 -3.97 1.99 10.58
N HIS A 50 -5.01 2.79 10.78
CA HIS A 50 -4.88 4.22 11.07
C HIS A 50 -5.28 4.53 12.51
N GLY A 51 -4.52 5.43 13.17
CA GLY A 51 -4.67 5.72 14.59
C GLY A 51 -6.06 6.16 15.01
N LYS A 52 -6.79 6.91 14.16
CA LYS A 52 -8.16 7.34 14.45
C LYS A 52 -9.14 6.15 14.51
N GLU A 53 -9.08 5.27 13.53
CA GLU A 53 -9.91 4.07 13.46
C GLU A 53 -9.52 3.07 14.53
N LEU A 54 -8.22 2.89 14.78
CA LEU A 54 -7.68 1.98 15.79
C LEU A 54 -8.09 2.40 17.20
N SER A 55 -7.95 3.68 17.56
CA SER A 55 -8.33 4.19 18.88
C SER A 55 -9.83 4.14 19.16
N ALA A 56 -10.65 4.23 18.12
CA ALA A 56 -12.10 4.10 18.23
C ALA A 56 -12.58 2.64 18.26
N ALA A 57 -11.73 1.69 17.88
CA ALA A 57 -12.07 0.27 17.84
C ALA A 57 -11.93 -0.38 19.23
N GLN A 58 -12.88 -1.24 19.57
CA GLN A 58 -12.81 -2.06 20.80
C GLN A 58 -12.16 -3.42 20.48
N LEU A 59 -10.89 -3.40 20.12
CA LEU A 59 -10.12 -4.59 19.83
C LEU A 59 -9.53 -5.20 21.12
N LYS A 60 -9.25 -6.49 21.08
CA LYS A 60 -8.45 -7.15 22.12
C LYS A 60 -7.03 -6.60 22.09
N ASN A 61 -6.39 -6.52 23.24
CA ASN A 61 -5.02 -5.99 23.34
C ASN A 61 -3.98 -6.75 22.50
N ASN A 62 -4.24 -8.00 22.18
CA ASN A 62 -3.39 -8.85 21.34
C ASN A 62 -3.83 -8.88 19.85
N ASP A 63 -4.61 -7.91 19.38
CA ASP A 63 -5.01 -7.84 17.99
C ASP A 63 -3.82 -7.37 17.13
N TYR A 64 -3.56 -8.06 16.03
CA TYR A 64 -2.47 -7.73 15.11
C TYR A 64 -2.62 -6.37 14.42
N ALA A 65 -3.79 -5.74 14.49
CA ALA A 65 -4.00 -4.39 13.96
C ALA A 65 -3.08 -3.37 14.62
N TYR A 66 -2.73 -3.52 15.91
CA TYR A 66 -1.76 -2.65 16.60
C TYR A 66 -0.37 -2.76 15.98
N ILE A 67 0.09 -3.99 15.72
CA ILE A 67 1.40 -4.23 15.08
C ILE A 67 1.42 -3.66 13.67
N VAL A 68 0.34 -3.83 12.89
CA VAL A 68 0.28 -3.30 11.52
C VAL A 68 0.25 -1.77 11.52
N TYR A 69 -0.46 -1.15 12.45
CA TYR A 69 -0.46 0.30 12.64
C TYR A 69 0.95 0.85 12.88
N GLU A 70 1.69 0.27 13.82
CA GLU A 70 3.04 0.72 14.13
C GLU A 70 4.02 0.46 12.97
N ALA A 71 3.93 -0.71 12.34
CA ALA A 71 4.75 -1.07 11.18
C ALA A 71 4.50 -0.15 9.99
N ASP A 72 3.25 0.27 9.76
CA ASP A 72 2.87 1.24 8.72
C ASP A 72 3.46 2.63 9.03
N ASN A 73 3.38 3.09 10.28
CA ASN A 73 3.98 4.36 10.70
C ASN A 73 5.50 4.37 10.50
N ILE A 74 6.19 3.27 10.84
CA ILE A 74 7.64 3.13 10.63
C ILE A 74 7.96 3.17 9.13
N ALA A 75 7.26 2.41 8.30
CA ALA A 75 7.45 2.41 6.86
C ALA A 75 7.16 3.79 6.25
N ALA A 76 6.06 4.44 6.63
CA ALA A 76 5.67 5.76 6.16
C ALA A 76 6.67 6.86 6.57
N ALA A 77 7.30 6.75 7.74
CA ALA A 77 8.34 7.70 8.16
C ALA A 77 9.58 7.65 7.27
N VAL A 78 9.92 6.45 6.74
CA VAL A 78 11.02 6.28 5.79
C VAL A 78 10.63 6.77 4.38
N ASP A 79 9.38 6.61 4.01
CA ASP A 79 8.86 6.95 2.68
C ASP A 79 8.65 8.45 2.47
N ARG A 80 8.37 9.19 3.54
CA ARG A 80 8.09 10.64 3.47
C ARG A 80 9.39 11.41 3.27
N ARG A 81 9.59 11.90 2.07
CA ARG A 81 10.65 12.84 1.72
C ARG A 81 10.02 14.14 1.27
N ASP A 82 10.25 15.21 2.03
CA ASP A 82 9.77 16.54 1.67
C ASP A 82 10.48 17.03 0.39
N LEU A 83 9.71 17.63 -0.50
CA LEU A 83 10.23 18.34 -1.68
C LEU A 83 10.68 19.75 -1.25
N ASP A 84 11.88 19.87 -0.72
CA ASP A 84 12.50 21.11 -0.24
C ASP A 84 11.88 21.78 1.01
N GLU A 85 12.74 22.30 1.88
CA GLU A 85 12.43 23.04 3.10
C GLU A 85 11.78 24.41 2.81
N GLY A 86 10.57 24.42 2.30
CA GLY A 86 9.75 25.61 2.15
C GLY A 86 8.50 25.49 3.02
N GLU A 87 8.30 26.45 3.93
CA GLU A 87 7.22 26.54 4.91
C GLU A 87 5.88 25.93 4.44
N SER A 88 5.58 24.72 4.90
CA SER A 88 4.30 24.07 4.61
C SER A 88 3.24 24.43 5.63
N THR A 89 2.56 25.55 5.43
CA THR A 89 1.27 25.85 6.06
C THR A 89 0.08 25.50 5.14
N VAL A 90 0.31 24.70 4.12
CA VAL A 90 -0.72 24.36 3.12
C VAL A 90 -1.39 23.04 3.48
N THR A 91 -2.72 23.03 3.53
CA THR A 91 -3.54 21.82 3.59
C THR A 91 -3.05 20.84 2.52
N GLN A 92 -2.57 19.68 2.95
CA GLN A 92 -2.04 18.63 2.08
C GLN A 92 -3.06 18.30 0.97
N LYS A 93 -2.67 18.49 -0.28
CA LYS A 93 -3.50 18.20 -1.45
C LYS A 93 -3.12 16.84 -2.01
N PHE A 94 -4.11 16.07 -2.41
CA PHE A 94 -3.93 14.77 -3.05
C PHE A 94 -4.44 14.83 -4.48
N ASP A 95 -3.66 14.30 -5.41
CA ASP A 95 -4.05 14.09 -6.80
C ASP A 95 -3.92 12.61 -7.15
N LYS A 96 -5.05 11.89 -7.15
CA LYS A 96 -5.11 10.44 -7.39
C LYS A 96 -4.55 10.01 -8.76
N ASP A 97 -4.43 10.95 -9.69
CA ASP A 97 -3.95 10.69 -11.04
C ASP A 97 -2.42 10.92 -11.19
N LEU A 98 -1.71 11.23 -10.08
CA LEU A 98 -0.26 11.32 -10.10
C LEU A 98 0.37 9.96 -10.41
N PRO A 99 1.29 9.89 -11.40
CA PRO A 99 2.06 8.68 -11.68
C PRO A 99 3.18 8.46 -10.66
N LEU A 100 3.66 7.22 -10.59
CA LEU A 100 4.86 6.90 -9.83
C LEU A 100 6.07 7.60 -10.47
N GLN A 101 6.84 8.30 -9.65
CA GLN A 101 8.09 8.92 -10.07
C GLN A 101 9.26 7.95 -9.94
N SER A 102 10.25 8.10 -10.80
CA SER A 102 11.47 7.30 -10.74
C SER A 102 12.47 7.88 -9.73
N ILE A 103 13.03 7.02 -8.89
CA ILE A 103 14.14 7.38 -7.99
C ILE A 103 15.37 7.87 -8.77
N PHE A 104 15.55 7.44 -10.02
CA PHE A 104 16.67 7.88 -10.87
C PHE A 104 16.63 9.38 -11.19
N ARG A 105 15.51 10.04 -10.96
CA ARG A 105 15.41 11.50 -11.02
C ARG A 105 16.42 12.19 -10.08
N VAL A 106 16.70 11.58 -8.93
CA VAL A 106 17.56 12.14 -7.88
C VAL A 106 19.03 11.80 -8.12
N PHE A 107 19.35 10.65 -8.73
CA PHE A 107 20.71 10.15 -8.86
C PHE A 107 21.55 10.79 -9.99
N GLY A 108 20.98 11.50 -10.91
CA GLY A 108 21.69 12.00 -12.09
C GLY A 108 22.33 13.38 -11.96
N GLY A 109 22.34 14.01 -10.77
CA GLY A 109 22.69 15.44 -10.67
C GLY A 109 21.81 16.29 -11.59
N ASN A 110 20.64 15.77 -11.90
CA ASN A 110 19.76 16.28 -12.94
C ASN A 110 19.09 17.55 -12.42
N THR A 111 19.73 18.68 -12.66
CA THR A 111 19.17 20.02 -12.44
C THR A 111 18.03 20.35 -13.42
N SER A 112 17.71 19.46 -14.33
CA SER A 112 16.55 19.62 -15.19
C SER A 112 15.29 19.24 -14.42
N ASN A 113 14.38 20.20 -14.23
CA ASN A 113 13.02 20.02 -13.67
C ASN A 113 12.11 19.12 -14.53
N LYS A 114 12.67 18.12 -15.20
CA LYS A 114 11.89 17.18 -16.01
C LYS A 114 11.44 16.03 -15.12
N PRO A 115 10.14 15.75 -15.02
CA PRO A 115 9.68 14.55 -14.32
C PRO A 115 10.22 13.32 -15.03
N LEU A 116 10.56 12.30 -14.28
CA LEU A 116 10.88 10.98 -14.79
C LEU A 116 9.85 10.03 -14.16
N GLN A 117 8.89 9.57 -14.94
CA GLN A 117 7.65 8.96 -14.45
C GLN A 117 7.38 7.63 -15.15
N TYR A 118 6.71 6.71 -14.46
CA TYR A 118 6.28 5.44 -15.01
C TYR A 118 4.83 5.50 -15.47
N TYR A 119 4.52 4.76 -16.53
CA TYR A 119 3.12 4.47 -16.86
C TYR A 119 2.50 3.54 -15.81
N LEU A 120 1.26 3.82 -15.42
CA LEU A 120 0.50 2.92 -14.56
C LEU A 120 0.06 1.70 -15.37
N ARG A 121 0.64 0.55 -15.08
CA ARG A 121 0.31 -0.77 -15.63
C ARG A 121 0.81 -1.87 -14.71
N GLY A 122 0.39 -3.13 -14.94
CA GLY A 122 0.98 -4.30 -14.30
C GLY A 122 2.37 -4.62 -14.86
N ILE A 123 3.11 -5.47 -14.16
CA ILE A 123 4.35 -6.04 -14.68
C ILE A 123 3.94 -7.10 -15.72
N ASP A 124 4.33 -6.88 -16.96
CA ASP A 124 4.19 -7.85 -18.04
C ASP A 124 5.59 -8.17 -18.59
N VAL A 125 6.01 -9.42 -18.42
CA VAL A 125 7.33 -9.89 -18.84
C VAL A 125 7.37 -10.17 -20.36
N SER A 126 6.19 -10.26 -20.99
CA SER A 126 6.07 -10.71 -22.39
C SER A 126 6.24 -9.57 -23.38
N ASP A 127 5.97 -8.33 -22.99
CA ASP A 127 5.74 -7.30 -24.00
C ASP A 127 6.74 -6.12 -23.99
N HIS A 128 6.90 -5.39 -22.91
CA HIS A 128 7.84 -4.25 -22.86
C HIS A 128 8.19 -3.87 -21.42
N PHE A 129 9.46 -3.63 -21.14
CA PHE A 129 9.88 -3.06 -19.88
C PHE A 129 9.26 -1.66 -19.68
N ASN A 130 8.77 -1.40 -18.47
CA ASN A 130 8.24 -0.08 -18.11
C ASN A 130 9.40 0.84 -17.71
N TYR A 131 10.04 1.44 -18.69
CA TYR A 131 11.07 2.45 -18.42
C TYR A 131 10.42 3.77 -18.02
N PRO A 132 11.04 4.54 -17.11
CA PRO A 132 10.52 5.85 -16.77
C PRO A 132 10.76 6.85 -17.90
N GLU A 133 9.77 7.65 -18.20
CA GLU A 133 9.80 8.63 -19.29
C GLU A 133 9.70 10.06 -18.77
N SER A 134 10.34 10.97 -19.49
CA SER A 134 10.30 12.41 -19.21
C SER A 134 9.11 13.08 -19.90
N ASP A 135 7.92 12.55 -19.69
CA ASP A 135 6.68 13.06 -20.26
C ASP A 135 5.73 13.56 -19.17
N LYS A 136 5.48 14.88 -19.16
CA LYS A 136 4.56 15.53 -18.20
C LYS A 136 3.09 15.18 -18.42
N THR A 137 2.75 14.53 -19.52
CA THR A 137 1.37 14.13 -19.84
C THR A 137 1.00 12.76 -19.28
N ILE A 138 1.97 12.02 -18.72
CA ILE A 138 1.70 10.73 -18.09
C ILE A 138 0.79 10.94 -16.89
N ARG A 139 -0.36 10.27 -16.90
CA ARG A 139 -1.35 10.30 -15.81
C ARG A 139 -1.80 8.87 -15.47
N ALA A 140 -2.05 8.67 -14.18
CA ALA A 140 -2.59 7.42 -13.62
C ALA A 140 -4.12 7.50 -13.57
N SER A 141 -4.80 7.35 -14.71
CA SER A 141 -6.26 7.48 -14.79
C SER A 141 -7.02 6.38 -14.09
N SER A 142 -8.27 6.65 -13.68
CA SER A 142 -9.17 5.69 -13.07
C SER A 142 -9.35 4.41 -13.89
N ASP A 143 -9.37 4.50 -15.22
CA ASP A 143 -9.52 3.33 -16.10
C ASP A 143 -8.30 2.40 -16.02
N LYS A 144 -7.10 2.96 -15.91
CA LYS A 144 -5.87 2.19 -15.71
C LYS A 144 -5.87 1.51 -14.35
N TYR A 145 -6.29 2.22 -13.29
CA TYR A 145 -6.49 1.62 -11.96
C TYR A 145 -7.56 0.53 -11.99
N LYS A 146 -8.65 0.73 -12.75
CA LYS A 146 -9.72 -0.27 -12.92
C LYS A 146 -9.19 -1.55 -13.58
N ALA A 147 -8.36 -1.44 -14.60
CA ALA A 147 -7.75 -2.61 -15.24
C ALA A 147 -6.92 -3.43 -14.25
N LEU A 148 -6.10 -2.78 -13.39
CA LEU A 148 -5.31 -3.46 -12.37
C LEU A 148 -6.18 -4.04 -11.24
N TYR A 149 -7.24 -3.35 -10.85
CA TYR A 149 -8.25 -3.87 -9.93
C TYR A 149 -8.89 -5.15 -10.47
N ASP A 150 -9.24 -5.20 -11.76
CA ASP A 150 -9.84 -6.37 -12.38
C ASP A 150 -8.87 -7.58 -12.39
N VAL A 151 -7.56 -7.34 -12.54
CA VAL A 151 -6.53 -8.37 -12.41
C VAL A 151 -6.48 -8.91 -10.97
N LEU A 152 -6.54 -8.06 -9.93
CA LEU A 152 -6.62 -8.51 -8.53
C LEU A 152 -7.87 -9.37 -8.29
N VAL A 153 -9.03 -8.93 -8.78
CA VAL A 153 -10.28 -9.68 -8.68
C VAL A 153 -10.14 -11.07 -9.31
N GLN A 154 -9.61 -11.16 -10.53
CA GLN A 154 -9.42 -12.44 -11.23
C GLN A 154 -8.51 -13.40 -10.45
N ASN A 155 -7.38 -12.92 -9.93
CA ASN A 155 -6.48 -13.77 -9.15
C ASN A 155 -7.15 -14.29 -7.86
N PHE A 156 -7.83 -13.41 -7.11
CA PHE A 156 -8.46 -13.80 -5.85
C PHE A 156 -9.73 -14.65 -6.04
N GLN A 157 -10.38 -14.59 -7.21
CA GLN A 157 -11.47 -15.49 -7.57
C GLN A 157 -10.99 -16.90 -7.93
N GLN A 158 -9.75 -17.05 -8.43
CA GLN A 158 -9.19 -18.36 -8.77
C GLN A 158 -8.84 -19.17 -7.53
N GLN A 159 -8.38 -18.52 -6.47
CA GLN A 159 -7.99 -19.18 -5.23
C GLN A 159 -8.24 -18.26 -4.03
N SER A 160 -8.77 -18.81 -2.93
CA SER A 160 -8.92 -18.09 -1.66
C SER A 160 -7.57 -17.62 -1.15
N ILE A 161 -7.51 -16.40 -0.61
CA ILE A 161 -6.28 -15.78 -0.11
C ILE A 161 -5.63 -16.62 1.00
N ASP A 162 -6.43 -17.25 1.86
CA ASP A 162 -5.96 -18.13 2.93
C ASP A 162 -5.40 -19.47 2.44
N LYS A 163 -5.56 -19.81 1.16
CA LYS A 163 -4.97 -20.99 0.51
C LYS A 163 -3.73 -20.67 -0.32
N MET A 164 -3.46 -19.39 -0.56
CA MET A 164 -2.27 -18.94 -1.28
C MET A 164 -1.04 -19.07 -0.39
N SER A 165 0.09 -19.44 -0.99
CA SER A 165 1.37 -19.27 -0.35
C SER A 165 1.70 -17.77 -0.25
N VAL A 166 2.57 -17.39 0.71
CA VAL A 166 3.05 -16.01 0.83
C VAL A 166 3.71 -15.53 -0.45
N ASN A 167 4.46 -16.41 -1.14
CA ASN A 167 5.13 -16.07 -2.40
C ASN A 167 4.15 -15.82 -3.56
N GLU A 168 3.06 -16.58 -3.64
CA GLU A 168 1.99 -16.32 -4.63
C GLU A 168 1.34 -14.98 -4.38
N LEU A 169 0.99 -14.69 -3.12
CA LEU A 169 0.38 -13.41 -2.76
C LEU A 169 1.32 -12.23 -3.03
N LEU A 170 2.61 -12.36 -2.67
CA LEU A 170 3.64 -11.36 -2.97
C LEU A 170 3.73 -11.11 -4.47
N ARG A 171 3.77 -12.17 -5.29
CA ARG A 171 3.86 -12.06 -6.75
C ARG A 171 2.64 -11.38 -7.35
N ILE A 172 1.42 -11.79 -6.98
CA ILE A 172 0.19 -11.15 -7.45
C ILE A 172 0.20 -9.66 -7.13
N TYR A 173 0.62 -9.32 -5.92
CA TYR A 173 0.66 -7.95 -5.45
C TYR A 173 1.75 -7.14 -6.17
N GLU A 174 2.95 -7.72 -6.34
CA GLU A 174 4.05 -7.13 -7.12
C GLU A 174 3.63 -6.86 -8.57
N ASP A 175 3.12 -7.87 -9.26
CA ASP A 175 2.70 -7.77 -10.65
C ASP A 175 1.63 -6.69 -10.86
N THR A 176 0.83 -6.40 -9.84
CA THR A 176 -0.32 -5.51 -9.98
C THR A 176 -0.04 -4.08 -9.52
N VAL A 177 0.65 -3.88 -8.38
CA VAL A 177 0.72 -2.55 -7.75
C VAL A 177 2.11 -1.91 -7.73
N SER A 178 3.11 -2.51 -8.39
CA SER A 178 4.49 -2.00 -8.42
C SER A 178 4.64 -0.62 -9.08
N TYR A 179 3.73 -0.25 -9.96
CA TYR A 179 3.72 1.09 -10.59
C TYR A 179 2.62 2.01 -10.05
N MET A 180 1.97 1.63 -8.96
CA MET A 180 1.09 2.52 -8.19
C MET A 180 1.90 3.28 -7.14
N PRO A 181 1.84 4.61 -7.05
CA PRO A 181 2.47 5.32 -5.93
C PRO A 181 1.77 4.99 -4.60
N SER A 182 2.55 4.84 -3.53
CA SER A 182 2.01 4.63 -2.16
C SER A 182 1.25 5.86 -1.67
N SER A 183 1.77 7.06 -1.96
CA SER A 183 1.12 8.34 -1.71
C SER A 183 0.82 9.06 -3.03
N THR A 184 -0.19 9.92 -3.03
CA THR A 184 -0.51 10.86 -4.12
C THR A 184 -0.58 12.29 -3.59
N ALA A 185 0.11 12.58 -2.49
CA ALA A 185 0.28 13.93 -1.97
C ALA A 185 1.12 14.75 -2.94
N THR A 186 0.70 16.00 -3.20
CA THR A 186 1.35 16.85 -4.22
C THR A 186 2.58 17.57 -3.72
N ASP A 187 2.81 17.55 -2.42
CA ASP A 187 3.92 18.16 -1.67
C ASP A 187 5.04 17.16 -1.34
N GLN A 188 4.94 15.92 -1.80
CA GLN A 188 5.90 14.85 -1.53
C GLN A 188 6.43 14.22 -2.82
N ALA A 189 7.61 13.59 -2.71
CA ALA A 189 8.12 12.74 -3.78
C ALA A 189 7.30 11.45 -3.83
N ASN A 190 6.55 11.26 -4.93
CA ASN A 190 5.75 10.06 -5.16
C ASN A 190 6.58 8.98 -5.85
N ASP A 191 7.74 8.61 -5.28
CA ASP A 191 8.72 7.69 -5.86
C ASP A 191 8.79 6.33 -5.16
N ILE A 192 7.94 6.12 -4.15
CA ILE A 192 7.75 4.82 -3.50
C ILE A 192 6.45 4.20 -4.00
N SER A 193 6.56 2.98 -4.53
CA SER A 193 5.38 2.24 -5.00
C SER A 193 4.58 1.66 -3.84
N LEU A 194 3.30 1.42 -4.08
CA LEU A 194 2.41 0.74 -3.12
C LEU A 194 2.94 -0.65 -2.75
N TYR A 195 3.53 -1.38 -3.71
CA TYR A 195 4.16 -2.66 -3.44
C TYR A 195 5.34 -2.53 -2.46
N MET A 196 6.27 -1.61 -2.71
CA MET A 196 7.45 -1.43 -1.86
C MET A 196 7.08 -1.00 -0.45
N HIS A 197 6.17 -0.04 -0.30
CA HIS A 197 5.63 0.37 0.99
C HIS A 197 5.01 -0.81 1.75
N SER A 198 4.09 -1.53 1.12
CA SER A 198 3.42 -2.68 1.74
C SER A 198 4.37 -3.82 2.11
N LYS A 199 5.41 -4.04 1.28
CA LYS A 199 6.44 -5.06 1.54
C LYS A 199 7.31 -4.70 2.74
N ILE A 200 7.71 -3.43 2.87
CA ILE A 200 8.47 -2.93 4.03
C ILE A 200 7.60 -3.01 5.28
N THR A 201 6.35 -2.55 5.24
CA THR A 201 5.38 -2.68 6.34
C THR A 201 5.24 -4.14 6.78
N ALA A 202 5.13 -5.07 5.82
CA ALA A 202 5.02 -6.50 6.13
C ALA A 202 6.29 -7.06 6.78
N ALA A 203 7.48 -6.63 6.34
CA ALA A 203 8.76 -7.05 6.92
C ALA A 203 8.92 -6.53 8.35
N VAL A 204 8.59 -5.26 8.60
CA VAL A 204 8.62 -4.67 9.95
C VAL A 204 7.63 -5.38 10.86
N ALA A 205 6.38 -5.54 10.43
CA ALA A 205 5.35 -6.24 11.22
C ALA A 205 5.77 -7.68 11.57
N HIS A 206 6.38 -8.40 10.63
CA HIS A 206 6.89 -9.74 10.85
C HIS A 206 8.01 -9.76 11.91
N SER A 207 8.95 -8.82 11.82
CA SER A 207 10.02 -8.68 12.81
C SER A 207 9.47 -8.35 14.21
N MET A 208 8.45 -7.48 14.30
CA MET A 208 7.79 -7.15 15.55
C MET A 208 7.09 -8.37 16.16
N VAL A 209 6.37 -9.16 15.36
CA VAL A 209 5.72 -10.40 15.83
C VAL A 209 6.76 -11.35 16.43
N HIS A 210 7.87 -11.61 15.72
CA HIS A 210 8.93 -12.47 16.22
C HIS A 210 9.54 -11.97 17.53
N TYR A 211 9.81 -10.66 17.61
CA TYR A 211 10.31 -10.06 18.84
C TYR A 211 9.33 -10.25 20.02
N PHE A 212 8.04 -10.00 19.78
CA PHE A 212 7.02 -10.16 20.83
C PHE A 212 6.85 -11.61 21.26
N GLU A 213 6.92 -12.56 20.33
CA GLU A 213 6.90 -14.00 20.64
C GLU A 213 8.10 -14.41 21.50
N GLU A 214 9.32 -13.97 21.15
CA GLU A 214 10.55 -14.24 21.91
C GLU A 214 10.54 -13.62 23.31
N GLN A 215 9.89 -12.47 23.48
CA GLN A 215 9.78 -11.77 24.76
C GLN A 215 8.51 -12.15 25.54
N GLU A 216 7.70 -13.10 25.06
CA GLU A 216 6.42 -13.51 25.66
C GLU A 216 5.42 -12.32 25.83
N ILE A 217 5.54 -11.29 25.00
CA ILE A 217 4.66 -10.12 25.00
C ILE A 217 3.35 -10.48 24.31
N THR A 218 2.24 -10.34 25.02
CA THR A 218 0.88 -10.62 24.51
C THR A 218 -0.02 -9.40 24.46
N ASP A 219 0.37 -8.28 25.07
CA ASP A 219 -0.36 -7.00 25.03
C ASP A 219 0.26 -6.09 23.97
N TYR A 220 -0.13 -6.27 22.71
CA TYR A 220 0.38 -5.47 21.59
C TYR A 220 -0.06 -4.00 21.67
N LYS A 221 -1.20 -3.74 22.31
CA LYS A 221 -1.73 -2.39 22.48
C LYS A 221 -0.84 -1.52 23.37
N GLU A 222 -0.19 -2.12 24.38
CA GLU A 222 0.72 -1.39 25.25
C GLU A 222 2.02 -0.99 24.55
N TYR A 223 2.49 -1.83 23.59
CA TYR A 223 3.79 -1.66 22.94
C TYR A 223 3.70 -0.97 21.57
N CYS A 224 2.52 -0.83 21.00
CA CYS A 224 2.23 -0.16 19.74
C CYS A 224 1.19 0.95 19.96
#